data_31c01b043df331d755ce16b4429a668a
#
_entry.id   31c01b043df331d755ce16b4429a668a
#
_cell.length_a   1.000
_cell.length_b   1.000
_cell.length_c   1.000
_cell.angle_alpha   90.00
_cell.angle_beta   90.00
_cell.angle_gamma   90.00
#
_symmetry.space_group_name_H-M   'P 1'
#
loop_
_entity.id
_entity.type
_entity.pdbx_description
1 polymer ?
#
loop_
_entity_poly.entity_id
_entity_poly.type
_entity_poly.pdbx_seq_one_letter_code
_entity_poly.pdbx_strand_id
1 'polypeptide(L)'
;MADLEHVRWIRRPELRRPHVIAAFTGWNDAADAASTAVKHLVENLGAAPLAEINPEEFTDFATIRPHVRLNSDSTRHIVWPTVSLWSVTSDDVDLILVLGPEPALRWKLFCEQIVSVAREYNASTLISLGALLADVPHRHETQVLGTATDQALIDAHDLQRSRYEGPTGIVGVLNDTAHSAGFSTASLWAAVPAYAAQIPSPKAASALIERLSEIVGCDAPTMMLDAQAALYEEQIDDLISNDPSMALYLDRLENRSDDDDYDEDDYDEDDDMPSYGVSPDQLSFEGMDDAPPLSGPLPDEPVDSDALMEEVEQFLRSQHDD
;
A
#
# COMPACT_ATOMS: atom_id res chain seq x y z
N MET A 1 25.62 14.77 9.16
CA MET A 1 25.07 14.32 7.86
C MET A 1 24.64 12.89 8.08
N ALA A 2 23.38 12.57 7.83
CA ALA A 2 22.96 11.17 7.82
C ALA A 2 23.73 10.46 6.70
N ASP A 3 24.18 9.26 6.99
CA ASP A 3 24.98 8.47 6.06
C ASP A 3 24.02 7.87 5.03
N LEU A 4 24.15 8.25 3.76
CA LEU A 4 23.38 7.70 2.63
C LEU A 4 24.05 6.41 2.11
N GLU A 5 24.64 5.62 3.00
CA GLU A 5 25.40 4.42 2.67
C GLU A 5 24.56 3.37 1.93
N HIS A 6 23.25 3.32 2.21
CA HIS A 6 22.34 2.38 1.58
C HIS A 6 21.57 2.92 0.37
N VAL A 7 21.86 4.17 -0.05
CA VAL A 7 21.24 4.80 -1.22
C VAL A 7 22.17 4.72 -2.42
N ARG A 8 21.75 3.99 -3.44
CA ARG A 8 22.42 3.94 -4.74
C ARG A 8 21.81 4.98 -5.67
N TRP A 9 22.55 6.05 -5.91
CA TRP A 9 22.12 7.11 -6.83
C TRP A 9 22.23 6.66 -8.28
N ILE A 10 21.16 6.90 -9.07
CA ILE A 10 21.10 6.69 -10.52
C ILE A 10 21.29 8.02 -11.24
N ARG A 11 20.62 9.06 -10.76
CA ARG A 11 20.73 10.44 -11.25
C ARG A 11 20.65 11.42 -10.08
N ARG A 12 21.10 12.66 -10.32
CA ARG A 12 20.97 13.77 -9.37
C ARG A 12 20.47 15.01 -10.12
N PRO A 13 19.15 15.08 -10.45
CA PRO A 13 18.56 16.23 -11.09
C PRO A 13 18.50 17.42 -10.12
N GLU A 14 18.32 18.62 -10.64
CA GLU A 14 17.92 19.77 -9.85
C GLU A 14 16.40 19.72 -9.66
N LEU A 15 15.92 19.79 -8.40
CA LEU A 15 14.51 19.80 -8.05
C LEU A 15 14.20 21.05 -7.20
N ARG A 16 13.02 21.62 -7.42
CA ARG A 16 12.55 22.84 -6.73
C ARG A 16 11.69 22.47 -5.53
N ARG A 17 12.32 22.23 -4.37
CA ARG A 17 11.64 21.89 -3.12
C ARG A 17 10.55 20.82 -3.33
N PRO A 18 10.88 19.62 -3.80
CA PRO A 18 9.90 18.63 -4.20
C PRO A 18 9.04 18.17 -3.02
N HIS A 19 7.85 17.64 -3.31
CA HIS A 19 7.11 16.80 -2.38
C HIS A 19 7.60 15.35 -2.51
N VAL A 20 7.77 14.67 -1.39
CA VAL A 20 8.08 13.24 -1.36
C VAL A 20 6.79 12.48 -1.15
N ILE A 21 6.46 11.59 -2.09
CA ILE A 21 5.28 10.73 -2.05
C ILE A 21 5.74 9.28 -1.90
N ALA A 22 5.31 8.60 -0.86
CA ALA A 22 5.77 7.24 -0.56
C ALA A 22 4.61 6.25 -0.40
N ALA A 23 4.74 5.09 -1.04
CA ALA A 23 3.90 3.93 -0.80
C ALA A 23 4.73 2.65 -0.73
N PHE A 24 4.26 1.67 0.03
CA PHE A 24 4.94 0.40 0.21
C PHE A 24 3.95 -0.74 0.08
N THR A 25 4.28 -1.75 -0.75
CA THR A 25 3.47 -2.97 -0.82
C THR A 25 3.59 -3.75 0.49
N GLY A 26 2.51 -4.40 0.89
CA GLY A 26 2.47 -5.18 2.12
C GLY A 26 1.32 -4.74 3.03
N TRP A 27 1.55 -4.75 4.33
CA TRP A 27 0.50 -4.53 5.34
C TRP A 27 -0.26 -3.19 5.21
N ASN A 28 0.40 -2.14 4.71
CA ASN A 28 -0.19 -0.80 4.54
C ASN A 28 -0.90 -0.61 3.18
N ASP A 29 -1.08 -1.65 2.38
CA ASP A 29 -1.47 -1.54 0.97
C ASP A 29 -2.61 -2.49 0.61
N ALA A 30 -3.76 -2.34 1.27
CA ALA A 30 -4.94 -3.14 1.00
C ALA A 30 -5.31 -3.07 -0.49
N ALA A 31 -5.53 -4.24 -1.10
CA ALA A 31 -5.85 -4.40 -2.53
C ALA A 31 -4.88 -3.63 -3.46
N ASP A 32 -3.60 -3.55 -3.10
CA ASP A 32 -2.54 -2.88 -3.87
C ASP A 32 -2.85 -1.43 -4.25
N ALA A 33 -3.73 -0.74 -3.50
CA ALA A 33 -4.27 0.55 -3.90
C ALA A 33 -3.21 1.66 -3.85
N ALA A 34 -2.46 1.75 -2.75
CA ALA A 34 -1.44 2.80 -2.57
C ALA A 34 -0.24 2.60 -3.49
N SER A 35 0.23 1.36 -3.65
CA SER A 35 1.32 1.05 -4.57
C SER A 35 0.91 1.27 -6.03
N THR A 36 -0.34 0.93 -6.40
CA THR A 36 -0.90 1.21 -7.72
C THR A 36 -0.95 2.71 -7.99
N ALA A 37 -1.36 3.52 -7.00
CA ALA A 37 -1.38 4.98 -7.14
C ALA A 37 0.01 5.54 -7.46
N VAL A 38 1.04 5.19 -6.66
CA VAL A 38 2.41 5.68 -6.93
C VAL A 38 2.95 5.12 -8.24
N LYS A 39 2.70 3.86 -8.57
CA LYS A 39 3.09 3.27 -9.85
C LYS A 39 2.47 4.03 -11.03
N HIS A 40 1.18 4.37 -10.94
CA HIS A 40 0.48 5.15 -11.95
C HIS A 40 1.12 6.53 -12.14
N LEU A 41 1.47 7.23 -11.04
CA LEU A 41 2.18 8.51 -11.11
C LEU A 41 3.55 8.36 -11.80
N VAL A 42 4.31 7.30 -11.50
CA VAL A 42 5.61 7.01 -12.14
C VAL A 42 5.44 6.83 -13.66
N GLU A 43 4.41 6.11 -14.08
CA GLU A 43 4.18 5.78 -15.50
C GLU A 43 3.63 6.96 -16.30
N ASN A 44 2.86 7.87 -15.68
CA ASN A 44 2.12 8.91 -16.41
C ASN A 44 2.68 10.34 -16.25
N LEU A 45 3.53 10.61 -15.26
CA LEU A 45 4.12 11.94 -15.04
C LEU A 45 5.53 12.09 -15.62
N GLY A 46 5.98 11.19 -16.48
CA GLY A 46 7.32 11.26 -17.06
C GLY A 46 8.44 11.12 -16.03
N ALA A 47 8.19 10.32 -14.99
CA ALA A 47 9.14 10.13 -13.91
C ALA A 47 10.46 9.50 -14.39
N ALA A 48 11.57 10.00 -13.90
CA ALA A 48 12.91 9.50 -14.20
C ALA A 48 13.54 8.83 -12.95
N PRO A 49 14.22 7.68 -13.11
CA PRO A 49 14.89 7.04 -11.98
C PRO A 49 15.87 8.00 -11.27
N LEU A 50 15.74 8.11 -9.95
CA LEU A 50 16.54 8.97 -9.10
C LEU A 50 17.57 8.18 -8.29
N ALA A 51 17.11 7.24 -7.50
CA ALA A 51 17.92 6.41 -6.62
C ALA A 51 17.20 5.10 -6.28
N GLU A 52 17.94 4.21 -5.64
CA GLU A 52 17.40 2.97 -5.07
C GLU A 52 17.96 2.77 -3.67
N ILE A 53 17.16 2.22 -2.77
CA ILE A 53 17.61 1.76 -1.46
C ILE A 53 18.04 0.31 -1.60
N ASN A 54 19.29 0.00 -1.25
CA ASN A 54 19.83 -1.37 -1.29
C ASN A 54 19.00 -2.27 -0.36
N PRO A 55 18.37 -3.34 -0.86
CA PRO A 55 17.51 -4.19 -0.05
C PRO A 55 18.25 -5.08 0.96
N GLU A 56 19.57 -5.24 0.84
CA GLU A 56 20.38 -6.22 1.58
C GLU A 56 20.23 -6.12 3.11
N GLU A 57 20.07 -4.90 3.63
CA GLU A 57 19.96 -4.64 5.06
C GLU A 57 18.51 -4.54 5.57
N PHE A 58 17.54 -4.52 4.66
CA PHE A 58 16.16 -4.16 4.98
C PHE A 58 15.15 -5.25 4.63
N THR A 59 15.52 -6.20 3.77
CA THR A 59 14.60 -7.19 3.24
C THR A 59 14.94 -8.59 3.76
N ASP A 60 13.92 -9.31 4.21
CA ASP A 60 14.03 -10.76 4.41
C ASP A 60 13.76 -11.47 3.08
N PHE A 61 14.81 -11.94 2.44
CA PHE A 61 14.72 -12.63 1.16
C PHE A 61 14.09 -14.04 1.25
N ALA A 62 13.84 -14.56 2.43
CA ALA A 62 13.05 -15.77 2.60
C ALA A 62 11.56 -15.49 2.42
N THR A 63 11.11 -14.30 2.83
CA THR A 63 9.72 -13.83 2.70
C THR A 63 9.46 -13.18 1.34
N ILE A 64 10.34 -12.24 0.93
CA ILE A 64 10.23 -11.53 -0.36
C ILE A 64 11.41 -11.95 -1.24
N ARG A 65 11.18 -12.94 -2.11
CA ARG A 65 12.25 -13.52 -2.93
C ARG A 65 12.63 -12.64 -4.12
N PRO A 66 13.94 -12.52 -4.43
CA PRO A 66 14.35 -11.95 -5.71
C PRO A 66 13.90 -12.86 -6.87
N HIS A 67 13.64 -12.26 -8.02
CA HIS A 67 13.16 -12.96 -9.20
C HIS A 67 14.23 -13.11 -10.25
N VAL A 68 14.26 -14.27 -10.93
CA VAL A 68 15.07 -14.45 -12.13
C VAL A 68 14.30 -13.99 -13.35
N ARG A 69 14.88 -13.10 -14.14
CA ARG A 69 14.34 -12.69 -15.45
C ARG A 69 15.32 -13.02 -16.57
N LEU A 70 14.78 -13.21 -17.77
CA LEU A 70 15.54 -13.39 -18.99
C LEU A 70 15.66 -12.05 -19.73
N ASN A 71 16.85 -11.73 -20.16
CA ASN A 71 17.10 -10.66 -21.13
C ASN A 71 16.67 -11.10 -22.54
N SER A 72 16.65 -10.17 -23.49
CA SER A 72 16.35 -10.45 -24.91
C SER A 72 17.32 -11.41 -25.56
N ASP A 73 18.55 -11.51 -25.04
CA ASP A 73 19.61 -12.47 -25.47
C ASP A 73 19.57 -13.81 -24.75
N SER A 74 18.49 -14.09 -23.97
CA SER A 74 18.29 -15.28 -23.14
C SER A 74 19.28 -15.41 -21.96
N THR A 75 20.06 -14.40 -21.65
CA THR A 75 20.84 -14.39 -20.42
C THR A 75 19.95 -14.13 -19.20
N ARG A 76 20.31 -14.73 -18.07
CA ARG A 76 19.56 -14.59 -16.81
C ARG A 76 20.14 -13.46 -15.96
N HIS A 77 19.26 -12.67 -15.34
CA HIS A 77 19.63 -11.73 -14.29
C HIS A 77 18.65 -11.81 -13.12
N ILE A 78 19.13 -11.43 -11.93
CA ILE A 78 18.32 -11.39 -10.72
C ILE A 78 17.79 -9.98 -10.54
N VAL A 79 16.46 -9.86 -10.35
CA VAL A 79 15.77 -8.63 -9.98
C VAL A 79 15.53 -8.70 -8.47
N TRP A 80 16.13 -7.78 -7.76
CA TRP A 80 16.01 -7.69 -6.30
C TRP A 80 14.77 -6.88 -5.91
N PRO A 81 14.12 -7.19 -4.77
CA PRO A 81 12.98 -6.42 -4.24
C PRO A 81 13.48 -5.09 -3.65
N THR A 82 13.72 -4.12 -4.51
CA THR A 82 14.34 -2.84 -4.17
C THR A 82 13.27 -1.77 -3.98
N VAL A 83 13.43 -0.90 -2.99
CA VAL A 83 12.67 0.35 -2.93
C VAL A 83 13.33 1.37 -3.85
N SER A 84 12.58 1.80 -4.85
CA SER A 84 13.05 2.72 -5.88
C SER A 84 12.50 4.12 -5.67
N LEU A 85 13.29 5.11 -6.04
CA LEU A 85 12.93 6.52 -6.01
C LEU A 85 13.00 7.08 -7.42
N TRP A 86 11.98 7.86 -7.79
CA TRP A 86 11.92 8.57 -9.07
C TRP A 86 11.76 10.06 -8.82
N SER A 87 12.22 10.87 -9.76
CA SER A 87 11.97 12.30 -9.79
C SER A 87 11.00 12.67 -10.91
N VAL A 88 10.07 13.55 -10.60
CA VAL A 88 9.19 14.21 -11.56
C VAL A 88 9.51 15.70 -11.53
N THR A 89 9.69 16.30 -12.70
CA THR A 89 9.81 17.74 -12.87
C THR A 89 8.66 18.23 -13.74
N SER A 90 7.86 19.16 -13.24
CA SER A 90 6.80 19.80 -14.00
C SER A 90 6.92 21.32 -13.91
N ASP A 91 6.08 22.06 -14.61
CA ASP A 91 6.07 23.53 -14.51
C ASP A 91 5.60 24.01 -13.14
N ASP A 92 4.70 23.30 -12.51
CA ASP A 92 4.01 23.67 -11.27
C ASP A 92 4.71 23.12 -10.03
N VAL A 93 5.01 21.82 -10.00
CA VAL A 93 5.55 21.13 -8.82
C VAL A 93 6.51 20.01 -9.20
N ASP A 94 7.58 19.87 -8.40
CA ASP A 94 8.50 18.74 -8.52
C ASP A 94 8.17 17.68 -7.46
N LEU A 95 8.28 16.39 -7.83
CA LEU A 95 8.00 15.28 -6.94
C LEU A 95 9.20 14.32 -6.84
N ILE A 96 9.31 13.67 -5.68
CA ILE A 96 10.08 12.44 -5.50
C ILE A 96 9.09 11.35 -5.15
N LEU A 97 8.96 10.35 -6.01
CA LEU A 97 8.08 9.20 -5.83
C LEU A 97 8.89 8.03 -5.27
N VAL A 98 8.41 7.41 -4.19
CA VAL A 98 9.05 6.29 -3.50
C VAL A 98 8.12 5.10 -3.54
N LEU A 99 8.58 3.97 -4.08
CA LEU A 99 7.78 2.75 -4.19
C LEU A 99 8.66 1.52 -4.04
N GLY A 100 8.18 0.55 -3.29
CA GLY A 100 8.78 -0.78 -3.15
C GLY A 100 8.10 -1.58 -2.04
N PRO A 101 8.65 -2.75 -1.70
CA PRO A 101 8.10 -3.54 -0.60
C PRO A 101 8.36 -2.90 0.76
N GLU A 102 7.45 -3.13 1.72
CA GLU A 102 7.68 -2.81 3.11
C GLU A 102 8.96 -3.52 3.60
N PRO A 103 9.90 -2.80 4.25
CA PRO A 103 11.10 -3.43 4.77
C PRO A 103 10.76 -4.35 5.95
N ALA A 104 11.38 -5.54 6.00
CA ALA A 104 11.23 -6.46 7.11
C ALA A 104 12.13 -6.11 8.31
N LEU A 105 13.22 -5.35 8.08
CA LEU A 105 14.28 -5.13 9.04
C LEU A 105 14.72 -3.67 9.10
N ARG A 106 15.28 -3.23 10.25
CA ARG A 106 15.97 -1.95 10.43
C ARG A 106 15.15 -0.72 10.01
N TRP A 107 13.89 -0.69 10.33
CA TRP A 107 12.95 0.34 9.90
C TRP A 107 13.43 1.78 10.16
N LYS A 108 14.03 2.05 11.32
CA LYS A 108 14.57 3.39 11.65
C LYS A 108 15.64 3.80 10.64
N LEU A 109 16.62 2.92 10.39
CA LEU A 109 17.69 3.18 9.43
C LEU A 109 17.14 3.33 8.00
N PHE A 110 16.14 2.52 7.63
CA PHE A 110 15.46 2.60 6.34
C PHE A 110 14.78 3.96 6.15
N CYS A 111 13.97 4.40 7.12
CA CYS A 111 13.30 5.70 7.08
C CYS A 111 14.31 6.86 7.04
N GLU A 112 15.43 6.75 7.77
CA GLU A 112 16.53 7.73 7.73
C GLU A 112 17.13 7.87 6.32
N GLN A 113 17.18 6.79 5.50
CA GLN A 113 17.65 6.90 4.11
C GLN A 113 16.70 7.78 3.29
N ILE A 114 15.38 7.54 3.36
CA ILE A 114 14.36 8.31 2.64
C ILE A 114 14.38 9.79 3.09
N VAL A 115 14.37 10.01 4.40
CA VAL A 115 14.41 11.36 4.99
C VAL A 115 15.69 12.10 4.62
N SER A 116 16.81 11.38 4.49
CA SER A 116 18.08 11.97 4.06
C SER A 116 18.06 12.37 2.59
N VAL A 117 17.42 11.59 1.71
CA VAL A 117 17.16 11.99 0.32
C VAL A 117 16.26 13.23 0.29
N ALA A 118 15.17 13.24 1.06
CA ALA A 118 14.28 14.41 1.16
C ALA A 118 15.05 15.68 1.59
N ARG A 119 15.97 15.54 2.54
CA ARG A 119 16.81 16.64 3.03
C ARG A 119 17.81 17.12 1.96
N GLU A 120 18.44 16.22 1.20
CA GLU A 120 19.36 16.55 0.11
C GLU A 120 18.69 17.49 -0.91
N TYR A 121 17.39 17.27 -1.19
CA TYR A 121 16.61 18.08 -2.13
C TYR A 121 15.83 19.23 -1.48
N ASN A 122 15.98 19.48 -0.18
CA ASN A 122 15.18 20.46 0.57
C ASN A 122 13.68 20.28 0.32
N ALA A 123 13.20 19.04 0.37
CA ALA A 123 11.80 18.71 0.14
C ALA A 123 10.87 19.55 1.02
N SER A 124 9.70 19.90 0.50
CA SER A 124 8.71 20.73 1.20
C SER A 124 7.89 19.91 2.19
N THR A 125 7.48 18.72 1.78
CA THR A 125 6.56 17.86 2.53
C THR A 125 6.86 16.40 2.23
N LEU A 126 6.58 15.51 3.17
CA LEU A 126 6.54 14.08 2.95
C LEU A 126 5.10 13.59 3.13
N ILE A 127 4.54 12.94 2.10
CA ILE A 127 3.19 12.40 2.10
C ILE A 127 3.29 10.90 1.88
N SER A 128 2.75 10.13 2.80
CA SER A 128 2.64 8.69 2.65
C SER A 128 1.24 8.30 2.20
N LEU A 129 1.16 7.30 1.34
CA LEU A 129 -0.09 6.70 0.90
C LEU A 129 -0.22 5.31 1.51
N GLY A 130 -1.42 5.00 1.96
CA GLY A 130 -1.82 3.69 2.45
C GLY A 130 -3.22 3.33 2.01
N ALA A 131 -3.60 2.09 2.23
CA ALA A 131 -4.96 1.61 2.06
C ALA A 131 -5.28 0.61 3.17
N LEU A 132 -6.51 0.61 3.64
CA LEU A 132 -7.00 -0.25 4.71
C LEU A 132 -8.30 -0.94 4.29
N LEU A 133 -8.54 -2.12 4.84
CA LEU A 133 -9.80 -2.81 4.65
C LEU A 133 -10.87 -2.18 5.54
N ALA A 134 -12.07 -1.98 4.97
CA ALA A 134 -13.20 -1.38 5.66
C ALA A 134 -14.52 -2.01 5.24
N ASP A 135 -15.54 -1.87 6.09
CA ASP A 135 -16.91 -2.28 5.80
C ASP A 135 -17.62 -1.20 4.97
N VAL A 136 -17.17 -1.06 3.72
CA VAL A 136 -17.68 -0.08 2.76
C VAL A 136 -18.16 -0.76 1.49
N PRO A 137 -19.27 -0.30 0.88
CA PRO A 137 -19.73 -0.82 -0.40
C PRO A 137 -18.79 -0.44 -1.54
N HIS A 138 -18.46 -1.38 -2.43
CA HIS A 138 -17.58 -1.13 -3.58
C HIS A 138 -18.18 -0.16 -4.62
N ARG A 139 -19.51 0.03 -4.63
CA ARG A 139 -20.22 0.94 -5.53
C ARG A 139 -20.17 2.39 -5.07
N HIS A 140 -19.93 2.65 -3.78
CA HIS A 140 -19.82 4.00 -3.25
C HIS A 140 -18.45 4.62 -3.61
N GLU A 141 -18.37 5.95 -3.59
CA GLU A 141 -17.10 6.66 -3.74
C GLU A 141 -16.10 6.20 -2.67
N THR A 142 -14.86 6.00 -3.08
CA THR A 142 -13.82 5.60 -2.14
C THR A 142 -13.50 6.75 -1.19
N GLN A 143 -13.69 6.52 0.10
CA GLN A 143 -13.29 7.48 1.12
C GLN A 143 -11.78 7.49 1.28
N VAL A 144 -11.17 8.67 1.30
CA VAL A 144 -9.76 8.87 1.59
C VAL A 144 -9.61 9.68 2.86
N LEU A 145 -9.19 9.01 3.92
CA LEU A 145 -8.87 9.66 5.19
C LEU A 145 -7.49 10.31 5.10
N GLY A 146 -7.43 11.63 5.36
CA GLY A 146 -6.19 12.39 5.38
C GLY A 146 -5.81 12.83 6.78
N THR A 147 -4.58 12.53 7.22
CA THR A 147 -4.06 13.00 8.52
C THR A 147 -2.77 13.79 8.35
N ALA A 148 -2.52 14.76 9.23
CA ALA A 148 -1.27 15.51 9.29
C ALA A 148 -0.92 15.91 10.73
N THR A 149 0.35 16.28 10.93
CA THR A 149 0.84 16.79 12.22
C THR A 149 0.87 18.33 12.25
N ASP A 150 1.10 18.94 11.10
CA ASP A 150 1.21 20.39 10.93
C ASP A 150 -0.18 21.03 10.82
N GLN A 151 -0.50 21.98 11.71
CA GLN A 151 -1.80 22.66 11.72
C GLN A 151 -2.07 23.42 10.41
N ALA A 152 -1.02 23.94 9.76
CA ALA A 152 -1.19 24.66 8.50
C ALA A 152 -1.62 23.71 7.36
N LEU A 153 -1.13 22.47 7.32
CA LEU A 153 -1.59 21.46 6.37
C LEU A 153 -3.04 21.02 6.69
N ILE A 154 -3.35 20.85 7.98
CA ILE A 154 -4.69 20.47 8.44
C ILE A 154 -5.71 21.52 7.95
N ASP A 155 -5.45 22.80 8.24
CA ASP A 155 -6.38 23.88 7.91
C ASP A 155 -6.47 24.12 6.39
N ALA A 156 -5.36 23.94 5.65
CA ALA A 156 -5.33 24.20 4.21
C ALA A 156 -6.02 23.11 3.37
N HIS A 157 -6.01 21.86 3.84
CA HIS A 157 -6.42 20.71 3.05
C HIS A 157 -7.51 19.85 3.72
N ASP A 158 -8.17 20.35 4.75
CA ASP A 158 -9.19 19.60 5.51
C ASP A 158 -8.71 18.22 5.92
N LEU A 159 -7.51 18.19 6.52
CA LEU A 159 -6.92 16.97 7.10
C LEU A 159 -7.23 16.91 8.59
N GLN A 160 -7.03 15.76 9.20
CA GLN A 160 -7.25 15.56 10.62
C GLN A 160 -5.95 15.27 11.35
N ARG A 161 -5.94 15.50 12.67
CA ARG A 161 -4.85 15.02 13.51
C ARG A 161 -5.13 13.57 13.89
N SER A 162 -4.20 12.68 13.54
CA SER A 162 -4.35 11.26 13.94
C SER A 162 -4.45 11.13 15.46
N ARG A 163 -5.43 10.34 15.92
CA ARG A 163 -5.60 9.92 17.32
C ARG A 163 -5.31 8.42 17.49
N TYR A 164 -4.86 7.77 16.43
CA TYR A 164 -4.61 6.34 16.44
C TYR A 164 -3.50 5.99 17.43
N GLU A 165 -3.78 5.00 18.29
CA GLU A 165 -2.83 4.36 19.19
C GLU A 165 -2.91 2.85 18.97
N GLY A 166 -1.81 2.23 18.53
CA GLY A 166 -1.76 0.79 18.25
C GLY A 166 -0.55 0.39 17.41
N PRO A 167 -0.51 -0.85 16.90
CA PRO A 167 0.53 -1.32 16.00
C PRO A 167 0.63 -0.45 14.76
N THR A 168 1.83 -0.19 14.27
CA THR A 168 2.04 0.65 13.08
C THR A 168 2.95 -0.03 12.08
N GLY A 169 2.74 0.23 10.79
CA GLY A 169 3.61 -0.18 9.70
C GLY A 169 4.67 0.86 9.36
N ILE A 170 5.41 0.59 8.28
CA ILE A 170 6.51 1.45 7.82
C ILE A 170 6.05 2.87 7.50
N VAL A 171 4.82 3.05 7.06
CA VAL A 171 4.20 4.35 6.74
C VAL A 171 4.19 5.25 7.98
N GLY A 172 3.73 4.73 9.12
CA GLY A 172 3.71 5.47 10.38
C GLY A 172 5.12 5.81 10.88
N VAL A 173 6.06 4.85 10.81
CA VAL A 173 7.46 5.07 11.22
C VAL A 173 8.14 6.10 10.32
N LEU A 174 7.85 6.10 9.01
CA LEU A 174 8.39 7.08 8.08
C LEU A 174 7.87 8.49 8.37
N ASN A 175 6.58 8.63 8.63
CA ASN A 175 5.97 9.91 9.01
C ASN A 175 6.56 10.46 10.32
N ASP A 176 6.70 9.63 11.35
CA ASP A 176 7.31 10.02 12.62
C ASP A 176 8.78 10.45 12.46
N THR A 177 9.56 9.67 11.69
CA THR A 177 10.96 9.98 11.40
C THR A 177 11.10 11.31 10.63
N ALA A 178 10.24 11.53 9.61
CA ALA A 178 10.27 12.76 8.82
C ALA A 178 9.82 13.98 9.66
N HIS A 179 8.77 13.84 10.46
CA HIS A 179 8.32 14.89 11.37
C HIS A 179 9.40 15.26 12.39
N SER A 180 10.04 14.27 13.02
CA SER A 180 11.15 14.46 13.95
C SER A 180 12.35 15.12 13.29
N ALA A 181 12.53 14.95 11.97
CA ALA A 181 13.55 15.62 11.17
C ALA A 181 13.17 17.04 10.73
N GLY A 182 11.96 17.52 11.08
CA GLY A 182 11.47 18.87 10.81
C GLY A 182 10.74 19.04 9.47
N PHE A 183 10.32 17.94 8.84
CA PHE A 183 9.45 18.01 7.65
C PHE A 183 7.98 18.14 8.04
N SER A 184 7.21 18.87 7.24
CA SER A 184 5.76 18.76 7.25
C SER A 184 5.35 17.40 6.69
N THR A 185 4.48 16.68 7.39
CA THR A 185 4.08 15.31 7.01
C THR A 185 2.57 15.17 6.92
N ALA A 186 2.11 14.39 5.94
CA ALA A 186 0.74 13.94 5.84
C ALA A 186 0.68 12.45 5.51
N SER A 187 -0.47 11.84 5.78
CA SER A 187 -0.77 10.45 5.44
C SER A 187 -2.17 10.37 4.86
N LEU A 188 -2.32 9.71 3.71
CA LEU A 188 -3.59 9.49 3.04
C LEU A 188 -3.89 8.01 3.01
N TRP A 189 -5.10 7.63 3.46
CA TRP A 189 -5.53 6.23 3.55
C TRP A 189 -6.84 6.03 2.81
N ALA A 190 -6.84 5.17 1.79
CA ALA A 190 -8.06 4.80 1.08
C ALA A 190 -8.74 3.63 1.78
N ALA A 191 -10.07 3.72 1.94
CA ALA A 191 -10.89 2.63 2.42
C ALA A 191 -11.20 1.66 1.26
N VAL A 192 -10.87 0.37 1.45
CA VAL A 192 -11.09 -0.69 0.47
C VAL A 192 -12.08 -1.69 1.05
N PRO A 193 -13.10 -2.17 0.29
CA PRO A 193 -14.03 -3.16 0.76
C PRO A 193 -13.35 -4.43 1.27
N ALA A 194 -13.60 -4.82 2.54
CA ALA A 194 -12.96 -5.98 3.16
C ALA A 194 -13.24 -7.29 2.41
N TYR A 195 -14.45 -7.45 1.86
CA TYR A 195 -14.83 -8.60 1.05
C TYR A 195 -14.15 -8.69 -0.32
N ALA A 196 -13.51 -7.61 -0.79
CA ALA A 196 -12.78 -7.55 -2.05
C ALA A 196 -11.25 -7.43 -1.86
N ALA A 197 -10.73 -7.75 -0.68
CA ALA A 197 -9.32 -7.58 -0.28
C ALA A 197 -8.30 -8.22 -1.23
N GLN A 198 -8.67 -9.28 -1.96
CA GLN A 198 -7.79 -10.02 -2.86
C GLN A 198 -7.82 -9.49 -4.31
N ILE A 199 -8.65 -8.50 -4.60
CA ILE A 199 -8.81 -7.92 -5.93
C ILE A 199 -8.15 -6.54 -5.91
N PRO A 200 -7.10 -6.29 -6.72
CA PRO A 200 -6.50 -4.95 -6.78
C PRO A 200 -7.53 -3.87 -7.07
N SER A 201 -7.49 -2.75 -6.31
CA SER A 201 -8.49 -1.69 -6.41
C SER A 201 -7.97 -0.46 -7.16
N PRO A 202 -8.18 -0.35 -8.48
CA PRO A 202 -7.86 0.85 -9.23
C PRO A 202 -8.73 2.04 -8.81
N LYS A 203 -9.93 1.78 -8.29
CA LYS A 203 -10.84 2.80 -7.76
C LYS A 203 -10.22 3.51 -6.55
N ALA A 204 -9.69 2.77 -5.59
CA ALA A 204 -9.01 3.33 -4.43
C ALA A 204 -7.70 4.03 -4.80
N ALA A 205 -6.97 3.50 -5.81
CA ALA A 205 -5.78 4.15 -6.33
C ALA A 205 -6.11 5.51 -6.99
N SER A 206 -7.20 5.60 -7.77
CA SER A 206 -7.67 6.86 -8.37
C SER A 206 -8.02 7.89 -7.30
N ALA A 207 -8.80 7.51 -6.30
CA ALA A 207 -9.18 8.39 -5.19
C ALA A 207 -7.96 8.91 -4.40
N LEU A 208 -6.94 8.08 -4.18
CA LEU A 208 -5.68 8.52 -3.56
C LEU A 208 -4.95 9.56 -4.41
N ILE A 209 -4.90 9.38 -5.72
CA ILE A 209 -4.25 10.32 -6.65
C ILE A 209 -5.00 11.65 -6.68
N GLU A 210 -6.33 11.63 -6.76
CA GLU A 210 -7.15 12.84 -6.74
C GLU A 210 -6.92 13.63 -5.46
N ARG A 211 -6.99 12.96 -4.30
CA ARG A 211 -6.76 13.60 -3.01
C ARG A 211 -5.33 14.12 -2.85
N LEU A 212 -4.34 13.37 -3.32
CA LEU A 212 -2.95 13.81 -3.36
C LEU A 212 -2.78 15.05 -4.25
N SER A 213 -3.39 15.06 -5.44
CA SER A 213 -3.31 16.15 -6.43
C SER A 213 -3.82 17.48 -5.84
N GLU A 214 -4.88 17.44 -5.05
CA GLU A 214 -5.40 18.61 -4.32
C GLU A 214 -4.38 19.19 -3.32
N ILE A 215 -3.60 18.32 -2.66
CA ILE A 215 -2.65 18.74 -1.62
C ILE A 215 -1.36 19.27 -2.24
N VAL A 216 -0.85 18.62 -3.28
CA VAL A 216 0.46 18.98 -3.85
C VAL A 216 0.36 19.95 -5.04
N GLY A 217 -0.84 20.14 -5.59
CA GLY A 217 -1.05 20.96 -6.77
C GLY A 217 -0.49 20.33 -8.05
N CYS A 218 -0.52 19.00 -8.15
CA CYS A 218 -0.07 18.26 -9.32
C CYS A 218 -1.26 17.68 -10.06
N ASP A 219 -1.46 18.06 -11.32
CA ASP A 219 -2.53 17.48 -12.14
C ASP A 219 -2.05 16.14 -12.73
N ALA A 220 -2.52 15.06 -12.11
CA ALA A 220 -2.21 13.69 -12.55
C ALA A 220 -3.43 13.06 -13.24
N PRO A 221 -3.29 12.54 -14.48
CA PRO A 221 -4.43 11.96 -15.21
C PRO A 221 -4.86 10.63 -14.58
N THR A 222 -6.15 10.50 -14.21
CA THR A 222 -6.73 9.27 -13.62
C THR A 222 -7.57 8.45 -14.59
N MET A 223 -7.86 8.94 -15.80
CA MET A 223 -8.79 8.35 -16.77
C MET A 223 -8.59 6.83 -16.98
N MET A 224 -7.35 6.34 -16.97
CA MET A 224 -7.08 4.91 -17.13
C MET A 224 -7.49 4.11 -15.89
N LEU A 225 -7.27 4.65 -14.69
CA LEU A 225 -7.71 4.04 -13.44
C LEU A 225 -9.23 4.06 -13.32
N ASP A 226 -9.88 5.14 -13.77
CA ASP A 226 -11.34 5.26 -13.74
C ASP A 226 -12.00 4.23 -14.66
N ALA A 227 -11.43 4.00 -15.85
CA ALA A 227 -11.89 2.93 -16.73
C ALA A 227 -11.69 1.52 -16.13
N GLN A 228 -10.59 1.31 -15.40
CA GLN A 228 -10.34 0.05 -14.69
C GLN A 228 -11.22 -0.08 -13.44
N ALA A 229 -11.59 1.02 -12.79
CA ALA A 229 -12.51 1.03 -11.65
C ALA A 229 -13.90 0.53 -12.03
N ALA A 230 -14.41 0.89 -13.22
CA ALA A 230 -15.67 0.38 -13.73
C ALA A 230 -15.64 -1.15 -13.92
N LEU A 231 -14.54 -1.69 -14.46
CA LEU A 231 -14.36 -3.14 -14.60
C LEU A 231 -14.21 -3.87 -13.25
N TYR A 232 -13.55 -3.22 -12.30
CA TYR A 232 -13.43 -3.72 -10.93
C TYR A 232 -14.80 -3.85 -10.26
N GLU A 233 -15.68 -2.84 -10.40
CA GLU A 233 -17.03 -2.90 -9.86
C GLU A 233 -17.85 -4.02 -10.50
N GLU A 234 -17.81 -4.17 -11.83
CA GLU A 234 -18.48 -5.28 -12.54
C GLU A 234 -17.98 -6.66 -12.07
N GLN A 235 -16.67 -6.80 -11.88
CA GLN A 235 -16.07 -8.06 -11.40
C GLN A 235 -16.56 -8.42 -10.00
N ILE A 236 -16.67 -7.45 -9.10
CA ILE A 236 -17.17 -7.69 -7.75
C ILE A 236 -18.67 -7.99 -7.77
N ASP A 237 -19.45 -7.26 -8.56
CA ASP A 237 -20.87 -7.53 -8.76
C ASP A 237 -21.14 -8.97 -9.24
N ASP A 238 -20.34 -9.45 -10.19
CA ASP A 238 -20.41 -10.82 -10.68
C ASP A 238 -20.10 -11.86 -9.59
N LEU A 239 -19.08 -11.59 -8.75
CA LEU A 239 -18.75 -12.48 -7.63
C LEU A 239 -19.87 -12.52 -6.58
N ILE A 240 -20.42 -11.38 -6.21
CA ILE A 240 -21.49 -11.25 -5.22
C ILE A 240 -22.78 -11.89 -5.73
N SER A 241 -23.10 -11.75 -7.03
CA SER A 241 -24.32 -12.33 -7.60
C SER A 241 -24.37 -13.86 -7.51
N ASN A 242 -23.21 -14.49 -7.40
CA ASN A 242 -23.06 -15.94 -7.26
C ASN A 242 -23.04 -16.43 -5.79
N ASP A 243 -23.04 -15.51 -4.82
CA ASP A 243 -23.03 -15.82 -3.38
C ASP A 243 -24.17 -15.07 -2.66
N PRO A 244 -25.28 -15.76 -2.31
CA PRO A 244 -26.40 -15.12 -1.62
C PRO A 244 -26.05 -14.52 -0.25
N SER A 245 -25.05 -15.03 0.45
CA SER A 245 -24.63 -14.50 1.75
C SER A 245 -23.91 -13.16 1.59
N MET A 246 -23.08 -13.05 0.56
CA MET A 246 -22.40 -11.80 0.21
C MET A 246 -23.38 -10.74 -0.30
N ALA A 247 -24.42 -11.15 -1.04
CA ALA A 247 -25.47 -10.23 -1.48
C ALA A 247 -26.24 -9.62 -0.29
N LEU A 248 -26.56 -10.42 0.72
CA LEU A 248 -27.20 -9.95 1.96
C LEU A 248 -26.29 -9.04 2.79
N TYR A 249 -24.98 -9.33 2.81
CA TYR A 249 -24.00 -8.51 3.50
C TYR A 249 -23.89 -7.13 2.82
N LEU A 250 -23.78 -7.10 1.50
CA LEU A 250 -23.73 -5.84 0.74
C LEU A 250 -25.01 -5.01 0.94
N ASP A 251 -26.19 -5.65 0.90
CA ASP A 251 -27.46 -4.96 1.15
C ASP A 251 -27.51 -4.29 2.54
N ARG A 252 -26.95 -4.94 3.56
CA ARG A 252 -26.81 -4.34 4.89
C ARG A 252 -25.86 -3.14 4.90
N LEU A 253 -24.71 -3.25 4.20
CA LEU A 253 -23.77 -2.15 4.11
C LEU A 253 -24.34 -0.93 3.36
N GLU A 254 -25.07 -1.16 2.26
CA GLU A 254 -25.71 -0.10 1.47
C GLU A 254 -26.88 0.58 2.19
N ASN A 255 -27.57 -0.15 3.09
CA ASN A 255 -28.70 0.37 3.86
C ASN A 255 -28.33 0.84 5.28
N ARG A 256 -27.06 0.78 5.66
CA ARG A 256 -26.57 1.30 6.94
C ARG A 256 -26.67 2.82 6.88
N SER A 257 -27.46 3.43 7.76
CA SER A 257 -27.54 4.87 7.90
C SER A 257 -26.45 5.35 8.84
N ASP A 258 -25.90 6.55 8.59
CA ASP A 258 -24.88 7.19 9.45
C ASP A 258 -25.36 7.41 10.91
N ASP A 259 -26.67 7.17 11.19
CA ASP A 259 -27.28 7.28 12.51
C ASP A 259 -27.19 5.98 13.34
N ASP A 260 -26.79 4.84 12.75
CA ASP A 260 -26.73 3.54 13.45
C ASP A 260 -25.45 3.34 14.28
N ASP A 261 -24.52 4.28 14.27
CA ASP A 261 -23.23 4.22 14.99
C ASP A 261 -23.33 4.48 16.53
N TYR A 262 -24.53 4.62 17.09
CA TYR A 262 -24.70 5.02 18.52
C TYR A 262 -25.32 3.99 19.45
N ASP A 263 -25.67 2.78 19.00
CA ASP A 263 -26.20 1.73 19.87
C ASP A 263 -25.12 0.64 20.17
N GLU A 264 -24.21 0.96 21.11
CA GLU A 264 -23.15 0.06 21.62
C GLU A 264 -23.65 -1.06 22.58
N ASP A 265 -24.96 -1.25 22.81
CA ASP A 265 -25.45 -2.06 23.92
C ASP A 265 -26.15 -3.41 23.57
N ASP A 266 -26.15 -3.86 22.32
CA ASP A 266 -26.75 -5.17 21.97
C ASP A 266 -25.74 -6.10 21.27
N TYR A 267 -24.76 -6.63 22.01
CA TYR A 267 -23.99 -7.80 21.59
C TYR A 267 -24.70 -9.08 22.02
N ASP A 268 -25.41 -9.71 21.09
CA ASP A 268 -25.77 -11.13 21.20
C ASP A 268 -24.52 -11.99 20.94
N GLU A 269 -24.13 -12.81 21.93
CA GLU A 269 -22.88 -13.58 22.03
C GLU A 269 -22.72 -14.74 21.02
N ASP A 270 -23.46 -14.80 19.91
CA ASP A 270 -23.52 -16.01 19.06
C ASP A 270 -23.19 -15.83 17.56
N ASP A 271 -22.64 -14.69 17.08
CA ASP A 271 -22.21 -14.57 15.67
C ASP A 271 -20.69 -14.26 15.55
N ASP A 272 -19.92 -15.33 15.29
CA ASP A 272 -18.49 -15.34 14.98
C ASP A 272 -18.14 -14.65 13.63
N MET A 273 -18.52 -13.40 13.42
CA MET A 273 -18.05 -12.59 12.28
C MET A 273 -17.46 -11.27 12.78
N PRO A 274 -16.20 -10.94 12.46
CA PRO A 274 -15.60 -9.68 12.89
C PRO A 274 -16.25 -8.51 12.17
N SER A 275 -16.92 -7.62 12.91
CA SER A 275 -17.41 -6.35 12.36
C SER A 275 -16.29 -5.31 12.40
N TYR A 276 -15.94 -4.74 11.24
CA TYR A 276 -15.01 -3.64 11.12
C TYR A 276 -15.75 -2.38 10.64
N GLY A 277 -16.43 -1.71 11.55
CA GLY A 277 -16.99 -0.39 11.30
C GLY A 277 -15.90 0.67 11.45
N VAL A 278 -15.65 1.49 10.43
CA VAL A 278 -14.71 2.61 10.52
C VAL A 278 -15.52 3.87 10.78
N SER A 279 -15.69 4.24 12.06
CA SER A 279 -16.02 5.60 12.40
C SER A 279 -14.77 6.47 12.33
N PRO A 280 -14.86 7.76 11.99
CA PRO A 280 -13.70 8.67 11.95
C PRO A 280 -12.90 8.74 13.26
N ASP A 281 -13.50 8.32 14.38
CA ASP A 281 -12.89 8.31 15.71
C ASP A 281 -12.21 6.97 16.08
N GLN A 282 -12.39 5.92 15.27
CA GLN A 282 -11.90 4.57 15.57
C GLN A 282 -11.14 3.96 14.39
N LEU A 283 -9.92 4.42 14.13
CA LEU A 283 -8.92 3.60 13.48
C LEU A 283 -8.34 2.62 14.51
N SER A 284 -9.16 1.71 15.03
CA SER A 284 -8.69 0.61 15.86
C SER A 284 -8.41 -0.59 14.96
N PHE A 285 -7.17 -1.01 14.89
CA PHE A 285 -6.73 -2.26 14.26
C PHE A 285 -6.98 -3.47 15.18
N GLU A 286 -8.03 -3.47 15.98
CA GLU A 286 -8.30 -4.50 17.00
C GLU A 286 -8.69 -5.87 16.46
N GLY A 287 -8.77 -6.09 15.15
CA GLY A 287 -9.14 -7.37 14.56
C GLY A 287 -8.00 -8.26 14.04
N MET A 288 -6.71 -7.86 14.17
CA MET A 288 -5.59 -8.66 13.63
C MET A 288 -4.89 -9.58 14.65
N ASP A 289 -5.23 -9.50 15.92
CA ASP A 289 -4.62 -10.38 16.95
C ASP A 289 -5.21 -11.80 16.96
N ASP A 290 -6.35 -12.06 16.32
CA ASP A 290 -7.00 -13.38 16.25
C ASP A 290 -6.82 -14.12 14.92
N ALA A 291 -5.96 -13.65 14.01
CA ALA A 291 -5.50 -14.51 12.94
C ALA A 291 -4.71 -15.67 13.56
N PRO A 292 -5.14 -16.94 13.39
CA PRO A 292 -4.41 -18.06 13.96
C PRO A 292 -2.97 -17.99 13.45
N PRO A 293 -1.95 -18.13 14.34
CA PRO A 293 -0.58 -18.14 13.89
C PRO A 293 -0.44 -19.23 12.83
N LEU A 294 0.16 -18.91 11.70
CA LEU A 294 0.58 -19.87 10.67
C LEU A 294 1.73 -20.76 11.21
N SER A 295 1.58 -21.22 12.43
CA SER A 295 2.43 -22.20 13.10
C SER A 295 1.55 -23.36 13.56
N GLY A 296 1.03 -24.10 12.57
CA GLY A 296 0.84 -25.53 12.81
C GLY A 296 2.24 -26.11 13.04
N PRO A 297 2.41 -27.11 13.95
CA PRO A 297 3.67 -27.82 14.04
C PRO A 297 4.00 -28.33 12.66
N LEU A 298 5.21 -28.00 12.17
CA LEU A 298 5.78 -28.63 10.99
C LEU A 298 5.64 -30.14 11.22
N PRO A 299 5.13 -30.92 10.25
CA PRO A 299 5.09 -32.37 10.39
C PRO A 299 6.52 -32.84 10.67
N ASP A 300 6.74 -33.53 11.77
CA ASP A 300 8.02 -34.11 12.22
C ASP A 300 8.49 -35.29 11.31
N GLU A 301 7.89 -35.49 10.17
CA GLU A 301 8.32 -36.49 9.21
C GLU A 301 9.19 -35.82 8.14
N PRO A 302 10.42 -36.33 7.91
CA PRO A 302 11.25 -35.87 6.81
C PRO A 302 10.49 -36.09 5.51
N VAL A 303 10.33 -35.02 4.74
CA VAL A 303 9.73 -35.09 3.38
C VAL A 303 10.60 -36.06 2.59
N ASP A 304 10.02 -37.18 2.17
CA ASP A 304 10.69 -38.18 1.32
C ASP A 304 10.95 -37.52 -0.05
N SER A 305 12.19 -37.10 -0.24
CA SER A 305 12.62 -36.41 -1.46
C SER A 305 12.45 -37.27 -2.71
N ASP A 306 12.46 -38.60 -2.55
CA ASP A 306 12.31 -39.55 -3.65
C ASP A 306 10.85 -39.64 -4.09
N ALA A 307 9.91 -39.60 -3.16
CA ALA A 307 8.48 -39.54 -3.46
C ALA A 307 8.10 -38.21 -4.17
N LEU A 308 8.68 -37.08 -3.76
CA LEU A 308 8.47 -35.80 -4.42
C LEU A 308 9.04 -35.78 -5.85
N MET A 309 10.19 -36.39 -6.07
CA MET A 309 10.78 -36.51 -7.41
C MET A 309 9.95 -37.40 -8.34
N GLU A 310 9.38 -38.47 -7.82
CA GLU A 310 8.52 -39.37 -8.60
C GLU A 310 7.18 -38.68 -9.02
N GLU A 311 6.62 -37.87 -8.15
CA GLU A 311 5.40 -37.06 -8.44
C GLU A 311 5.66 -35.98 -9.50
N VAL A 312 6.81 -35.31 -9.44
CA VAL A 312 7.26 -34.30 -10.44
C VAL A 312 7.54 -34.99 -11.79
N GLU A 313 8.20 -36.14 -11.82
CA GLU A 313 8.42 -36.88 -13.06
C GLU A 313 7.09 -37.36 -13.69
N GLN A 314 6.15 -37.81 -12.88
CA GLN A 314 4.83 -38.25 -13.36
C GLN A 314 4.04 -37.07 -13.95
N PHE A 315 4.10 -35.91 -13.31
CA PHE A 315 3.50 -34.66 -13.82
C PHE A 315 4.11 -34.23 -15.16
N LEU A 316 5.43 -34.26 -15.28
CA LEU A 316 6.14 -33.91 -16.53
C LEU A 316 5.84 -34.88 -17.68
N ARG A 317 5.67 -36.18 -17.41
CA ARG A 317 5.27 -37.17 -18.43
C ARG A 317 3.83 -36.95 -18.90
N SER A 318 2.91 -36.51 -18.01
CA SER A 318 1.52 -36.25 -18.38
C SER A 318 1.35 -35.03 -19.30
N GLN A 319 2.33 -34.14 -19.35
CA GLN A 319 2.32 -32.94 -20.21
C GLN A 319 2.93 -33.19 -21.61
N HIS A 320 3.47 -34.38 -21.87
CA HIS A 320 4.11 -34.69 -23.16
C HIS A 320 3.28 -35.64 -24.05
N ASP A 321 2.10 -36.06 -23.58
CA ASP A 321 1.18 -36.97 -24.30
C ASP A 321 -0.10 -36.26 -24.81
N ASP A 322 -0.12 -34.92 -24.89
CA ASP A 322 -1.18 -34.15 -25.57
C ASP A 322 -0.65 -33.32 -26.76
#